data_532874f067c2fff805fd6f478a2a673d
#
_entry.id   532874f067c2fff805fd6f478a2a673d
#
_cell.length_a   1.000
_cell.length_b   1.000
_cell.length_c   1.000
_cell.angle_alpha   90.00
_cell.angle_beta   90.00
_cell.angle_gamma   90.00
#
_symmetry.space_group_name_H-M   'P 1'
#
loop_
_entity.id
_entity.type
_entity.pdbx_description
1 polymer ?
#
loop_
_entity_poly.entity_id
_entity_poly.type
_entity_poly.pdbx_seq_one_letter_code
_entity_poly.pdbx_strand_id
1 'polypeptide(L)'
;MEVSMSKTRRGKYTDNRICYISKCKGDMRLYLRRKGKLPCFSYLVRGKSFSFYRGKIQIKSEKLTPFGGIFSIMEQFDALLAQTIDSTLGLRCTMFGYQYSEILRSLMCVYLCGGSCIEDVTTHLMKHLSLHPTLRTCSADTILRAIEELTFKSITYKSASGKSYDFNTADKMNCLLVNALLATGQLKSGQEYDFDFDHQFIETEKYDAKPTYKKFLGYSPGVAVINDMIVGIENRDGNTNVRFNQKETLERIFKRLEASEIYISRARMDCGSCSEEIVDMVEAHCRHFYIRANRCSSFYDSMFALTGWKTV
;
A
#
# COMPACT_ATOMS: atom_id res chain seq x y z
N MET A 1 -0.66 -34.07 9.23
CA MET A 1 -1.78 -33.35 8.63
C MET A 1 -3.01 -33.62 9.49
N GLU A 2 -3.47 -32.64 10.20
CA GLU A 2 -4.59 -32.75 11.14
C GLU A 2 -5.85 -32.29 10.41
N VAL A 3 -6.83 -33.17 10.28
CA VAL A 3 -8.10 -32.84 9.61
C VAL A 3 -9.17 -32.75 10.70
N SER A 4 -9.65 -31.53 10.97
CA SER A 4 -10.80 -31.29 11.85
C SER A 4 -12.09 -31.45 11.05
N MET A 5 -12.95 -32.38 11.43
CA MET A 5 -14.31 -32.52 10.88
C MET A 5 -15.26 -31.56 11.57
N SER A 6 -15.76 -30.54 10.86
CA SER A 6 -16.89 -29.74 11.34
C SER A 6 -18.23 -30.31 10.89
N LYS A 7 -19.21 -30.22 11.75
CA LYS A 7 -20.59 -30.75 11.64
C LYS A 7 -21.37 -30.16 10.47
N THR A 8 -22.01 -31.00 9.68
CA THR A 8 -23.26 -30.67 8.97
C THR A 8 -24.48 -31.01 9.83
N ARG A 9 -25.48 -30.15 9.73
CA ARG A 9 -26.73 -30.15 10.48
C ARG A 9 -27.41 -31.52 10.53
N ARG A 10 -27.53 -32.09 11.66
CA ARG A 10 -28.57 -32.87 12.37
C ARG A 10 -27.94 -33.93 13.28
N GLY A 11 -28.20 -33.79 14.56
CA GLY A 11 -28.05 -34.87 15.52
C GLY A 11 -26.81 -34.83 16.40
N LYS A 12 -27.04 -34.75 17.66
CA LYS A 12 -26.17 -34.92 18.81
C LYS A 12 -25.02 -35.92 18.57
N TYR A 13 -23.82 -35.46 18.37
CA TYR A 13 -22.61 -36.23 18.62
C TYR A 13 -21.50 -35.29 19.08
N THR A 14 -21.25 -35.27 20.37
CA THR A 14 -20.06 -34.73 21.01
C THR A 14 -18.94 -35.76 20.91
N ASP A 15 -18.35 -35.95 19.77
CA ASP A 15 -17.19 -36.84 19.64
C ASP A 15 -15.97 -36.05 19.12
N ASN A 16 -15.14 -35.60 20.07
CA ASN A 16 -13.85 -34.98 19.81
C ASN A 16 -12.85 -36.05 19.32
N ARG A 17 -13.02 -36.56 18.11
CA ARG A 17 -12.07 -37.46 17.47
C ARG A 17 -11.13 -36.64 16.59
N ILE A 18 -9.84 -36.83 16.84
CA ILE A 18 -8.80 -36.26 15.99
C ILE A 18 -8.37 -37.34 15.00
N CYS A 19 -8.47 -37.04 13.70
CA CYS A 19 -8.07 -37.96 12.64
C CYS A 19 -6.67 -37.59 12.17
N TYR A 20 -5.77 -38.55 12.14
CA TYR A 20 -4.44 -38.40 11.54
C TYR A 20 -4.32 -39.28 10.30
N ILE A 21 -3.77 -38.73 9.23
CA ILE A 21 -3.45 -39.45 8.02
C ILE A 21 -1.92 -39.51 7.90
N SER A 22 -1.34 -40.70 7.86
CA SER A 22 0.08 -40.85 7.59
C SER A 22 0.30 -41.80 6.41
N LYS A 23 1.35 -41.51 5.62
CA LYS A 23 1.77 -42.34 4.50
C LYS A 23 3.04 -43.07 4.89
N CYS A 24 2.99 -44.40 4.96
CA CYS A 24 4.14 -45.24 5.17
C CYS A 24 4.23 -46.28 4.05
N LYS A 25 5.36 -46.36 3.37
CA LYS A 25 5.69 -47.40 2.34
C LYS A 25 4.61 -47.59 1.26
N GLY A 26 4.08 -46.48 0.74
CA GLY A 26 3.09 -46.52 -0.37
C GLY A 26 1.62 -46.67 0.08
N ASP A 27 1.35 -47.06 1.30
CA ASP A 27 -0.01 -47.18 1.83
C ASP A 27 -0.38 -45.98 2.70
N MET A 28 -1.62 -45.49 2.57
CA MET A 28 -2.18 -44.48 3.48
C MET A 28 -2.91 -45.14 4.63
N ARG A 29 -2.59 -44.73 5.86
CA ARG A 29 -3.24 -45.20 7.08
C ARG A 29 -4.00 -44.06 7.73
N LEU A 30 -5.28 -44.27 8.00
CA LEU A 30 -6.12 -43.34 8.75
C LEU A 30 -6.12 -43.79 10.23
N TYR A 31 -5.76 -42.87 11.12
CA TYR A 31 -5.75 -43.07 12.56
C TYR A 31 -6.86 -42.26 13.20
N LEU A 32 -7.78 -42.92 13.87
CA LEU A 32 -8.81 -42.28 14.67
C LEU A 32 -8.43 -42.39 16.17
N ARG A 33 -8.20 -41.24 16.80
CA ARG A 33 -7.89 -41.18 18.24
C ARG A 33 -9.07 -40.58 19.02
N ARG A 34 -9.61 -41.32 19.98
CA ARG A 34 -10.51 -40.78 20.98
C ARG A 34 -9.71 -40.06 22.05
N LYS A 35 -10.08 -38.84 22.43
CA LYS A 35 -9.42 -38.15 23.53
C LYS A 35 -9.51 -39.03 24.79
N GLY A 36 -8.37 -39.48 25.28
CA GLY A 36 -8.22 -40.07 26.62
C GLY A 36 -8.25 -41.58 26.75
N LYS A 37 -8.41 -42.41 25.69
CA LYS A 37 -8.28 -43.87 25.80
C LYS A 37 -7.65 -44.48 24.54
N LEU A 38 -6.65 -45.36 24.72
CA LEU A 38 -6.16 -46.30 23.70
C LEU A 38 -7.12 -47.54 23.68
N PRO A 39 -7.34 -48.17 22.50
CA PRO A 39 -6.42 -48.32 21.39
C PRO A 39 -6.79 -47.45 20.15
N CYS A 40 -5.75 -47.13 19.36
CA CYS A 40 -5.90 -46.62 18.04
C CYS A 40 -6.42 -47.72 17.11
N PHE A 41 -7.57 -47.50 16.49
CA PHE A 41 -7.96 -48.32 15.35
C PHE A 41 -7.29 -47.78 14.10
N SER A 42 -6.44 -48.60 13.47
CA SER A 42 -5.87 -48.28 12.17
C SER A 42 -6.62 -49.02 11.09
N TYR A 43 -7.08 -48.31 10.06
CA TYR A 43 -7.65 -48.92 8.86
C TYR A 43 -6.66 -48.75 7.70
N LEU A 44 -6.40 -49.85 7.00
CA LEU A 44 -5.62 -49.82 5.77
C LEU A 44 -6.55 -49.40 4.63
N VAL A 45 -6.27 -48.26 4.02
CA VAL A 45 -7.04 -47.77 2.89
C VAL A 45 -6.36 -48.23 1.59
N ARG A 46 -6.91 -49.26 0.99
CA ARG A 46 -6.56 -49.66 -0.40
C ARG A 46 -7.65 -49.16 -1.32
N GLY A 47 -7.32 -48.23 -2.23
CA GLY A 47 -8.24 -47.71 -3.23
C GLY A 47 -8.56 -46.23 -3.13
N LYS A 48 -9.25 -45.71 -4.13
CA LYS A 48 -9.49 -44.28 -4.35
C LYS A 48 -10.67 -43.70 -3.57
N SER A 49 -11.49 -44.52 -2.87
CA SER A 49 -12.64 -44.02 -2.11
C SER A 49 -12.92 -44.86 -0.87
N PHE A 50 -13.31 -44.21 0.19
CA PHE A 50 -13.70 -44.83 1.45
C PHE A 50 -15.07 -44.31 1.89
N SER A 51 -15.98 -45.21 2.25
CA SER A 51 -17.33 -44.83 2.71
C SER A 51 -17.47 -45.05 4.18
N PHE A 52 -17.80 -44.01 4.92
CA PHE A 52 -18.07 -44.07 6.34
C PHE A 52 -19.41 -43.39 6.63
N TYR A 53 -20.37 -44.12 7.22
CA TYR A 53 -21.69 -43.62 7.64
C TYR A 53 -22.42 -42.76 6.59
N ARG A 54 -22.69 -43.31 5.42
CA ARG A 54 -23.36 -42.62 4.29
C ARG A 54 -22.60 -41.46 3.61
N GLY A 55 -21.37 -41.14 4.03
CA GLY A 55 -20.53 -40.19 3.38
C GLY A 55 -19.43 -40.89 2.60
N LYS A 56 -19.16 -40.41 1.36
CA LYS A 56 -17.95 -40.81 0.60
C LYS A 56 -16.80 -39.88 0.98
N ILE A 57 -15.72 -40.45 1.52
CA ILE A 57 -14.47 -39.72 1.67
C ILE A 57 -13.68 -39.90 0.37
N GLN A 58 -13.51 -38.82 -0.37
CA GLN A 58 -12.69 -38.80 -1.56
C GLN A 58 -11.32 -38.22 -1.18
N ILE A 59 -10.26 -39.03 -1.33
CA ILE A 59 -8.90 -38.55 -1.11
C ILE A 59 -8.38 -38.00 -2.43
N LYS A 60 -8.11 -36.68 -2.46
CA LYS A 60 -7.49 -35.99 -3.59
C LYS A 60 -6.11 -35.50 -3.18
N SER A 61 -5.15 -35.60 -4.09
CA SER A 61 -3.86 -34.94 -3.94
C SER A 61 -3.94 -33.59 -4.62
N GLU A 62 -4.05 -32.54 -3.86
CA GLU A 62 -4.14 -31.17 -4.36
C GLU A 62 -2.99 -30.34 -3.80
N LYS A 63 -2.49 -29.38 -4.61
CA LYS A 63 -1.55 -28.39 -4.13
C LYS A 63 -2.32 -27.35 -3.34
N LEU A 64 -2.10 -27.30 -2.03
CA LEU A 64 -2.75 -26.34 -1.16
C LEU A 64 -1.78 -25.22 -0.79
N THR A 65 -2.34 -24.03 -0.60
CA THR A 65 -1.62 -22.85 -0.13
C THR A 65 -2.30 -22.24 1.09
N PRO A 66 -1.52 -21.75 2.08
CA PRO A 66 -2.09 -21.00 3.20
C PRO A 66 -2.59 -19.61 2.74
N PHE A 67 -2.20 -19.15 1.56
CA PHE A 67 -2.55 -17.84 0.99
C PHE A 67 -3.72 -17.89 0.00
N GLY A 68 -4.56 -18.93 0.02
CA GLY A 68 -5.65 -19.09 -0.97
C GLY A 68 -6.62 -17.90 -1.04
N GLY A 69 -6.83 -17.20 0.08
CA GLY A 69 -7.67 -15.99 0.14
C GLY A 69 -7.15 -14.82 -0.68
N ILE A 70 -5.83 -14.74 -0.95
CA ILE A 70 -5.24 -13.64 -1.73
C ILE A 70 -5.65 -13.70 -3.23
N PHE A 71 -6.03 -14.86 -3.75
CA PHE A 71 -6.36 -15.03 -5.17
C PHE A 71 -7.54 -14.14 -5.59
N SER A 72 -8.59 -14.09 -4.78
CA SER A 72 -9.72 -13.19 -5.02
C SER A 72 -9.30 -11.71 -4.99
N ILE A 73 -8.35 -11.35 -4.13
CA ILE A 73 -7.83 -9.98 -4.06
C ILE A 73 -6.98 -9.66 -5.30
N MET A 74 -6.18 -10.62 -5.80
CA MET A 74 -5.42 -10.46 -7.05
C MET A 74 -6.35 -10.23 -8.24
N GLU A 75 -7.43 -10.99 -8.34
CA GLU A 75 -8.44 -10.83 -9.40
C GLU A 75 -9.14 -9.47 -9.32
N GLN A 76 -9.53 -9.04 -8.12
CA GLN A 76 -10.14 -7.73 -7.89
C GLN A 76 -9.17 -6.58 -8.20
N PHE A 77 -7.90 -6.71 -7.82
CA PHE A 77 -6.87 -5.74 -8.16
C PHE A 77 -6.75 -5.56 -9.68
N ASP A 78 -6.69 -6.66 -10.43
CA ASP A 78 -6.61 -6.58 -11.88
C ASP A 78 -7.87 -5.99 -12.50
N ALA A 79 -9.04 -6.40 -12.03
CA ALA A 79 -10.31 -5.88 -12.54
C ALA A 79 -10.47 -4.38 -12.31
N LEU A 80 -9.96 -3.85 -11.20
CA LEU A 80 -10.12 -2.44 -10.83
C LEU A 80 -8.98 -1.56 -11.33
N LEU A 81 -7.73 -2.04 -11.30
CA LEU A 81 -6.55 -1.20 -11.41
C LEU A 81 -5.62 -1.51 -12.57
N ALA A 82 -5.64 -2.74 -13.15
CA ALA A 82 -4.64 -3.11 -14.14
C ALA A 82 -4.62 -2.15 -15.34
N GLN A 83 -5.78 -1.84 -15.90
CA GLN A 83 -5.88 -0.91 -17.02
C GLN A 83 -5.40 0.51 -16.64
N THR A 84 -5.78 1.00 -15.47
CA THR A 84 -5.38 2.32 -14.96
C THR A 84 -3.88 2.39 -14.77
N ILE A 85 -3.27 1.35 -14.20
CA ILE A 85 -1.83 1.28 -13.98
C ILE A 85 -1.10 1.31 -15.33
N ASP A 86 -1.44 0.41 -16.25
CA ASP A 86 -0.73 0.26 -17.52
C ASP A 86 -0.96 1.47 -18.46
N SER A 87 -2.12 2.13 -18.40
CA SER A 87 -2.35 3.36 -19.15
C SER A 87 -1.59 4.56 -18.57
N THR A 88 -1.44 4.64 -17.26
CA THR A 88 -0.76 5.77 -16.59
C THR A 88 0.76 5.63 -16.68
N LEU A 89 1.30 4.44 -16.41
CA LEU A 89 2.74 4.20 -16.42
C LEU A 89 3.29 3.92 -17.83
N GLY A 90 2.43 3.49 -18.74
CA GLY A 90 2.76 3.07 -20.09
C GLY A 90 3.05 1.56 -20.18
N LEU A 91 3.06 1.04 -21.42
CA LEU A 91 3.40 -0.35 -21.66
C LEU A 91 4.89 -0.59 -21.38
N ARG A 92 5.18 -1.53 -20.49
CA ARG A 92 6.55 -1.90 -20.13
C ARG A 92 7.20 -2.84 -21.16
N CYS A 93 6.43 -3.76 -21.69
CA CYS A 93 6.93 -4.74 -22.66
C CYS A 93 5.85 -5.06 -23.72
N THR A 94 6.30 -5.38 -24.95
CA THR A 94 5.41 -5.63 -26.08
C THR A 94 5.19 -7.10 -26.38
N MET A 95 6.16 -7.98 -26.09
CA MET A 95 6.08 -9.41 -26.41
C MET A 95 6.26 -10.31 -25.19
N PHE A 96 7.33 -10.14 -24.44
CA PHE A 96 7.67 -10.99 -23.31
C PHE A 96 7.99 -10.12 -22.08
N GLY A 97 7.62 -10.60 -20.91
CA GLY A 97 7.88 -9.92 -19.64
C GLY A 97 6.61 -9.69 -18.82
N TYR A 98 6.71 -8.81 -17.85
CA TYR A 98 5.62 -8.42 -16.98
C TYR A 98 5.25 -6.96 -17.23
N GLN A 99 3.95 -6.66 -17.25
CA GLN A 99 3.46 -5.28 -17.24
C GLN A 99 3.56 -4.67 -15.83
N TYR A 100 3.47 -3.34 -15.75
CA TYR A 100 3.51 -2.66 -14.44
C TYR A 100 2.38 -3.08 -13.51
N SER A 101 1.19 -3.36 -14.05
CA SER A 101 0.06 -3.89 -13.28
C SER A 101 0.39 -5.22 -12.59
N GLU A 102 1.00 -6.17 -13.30
CA GLU A 102 1.41 -7.46 -12.74
C GLU A 102 2.50 -7.31 -11.67
N ILE A 103 3.41 -6.36 -11.87
CA ILE A 103 4.51 -6.07 -10.94
C ILE A 103 3.95 -5.43 -9.67
N LEU A 104 3.10 -4.41 -9.78
CA LEU A 104 2.50 -3.75 -8.63
C LEU A 104 1.56 -4.68 -7.86
N ARG A 105 0.82 -5.58 -8.55
CA ARG A 105 0.05 -6.63 -7.90
C ARG A 105 0.95 -7.58 -7.11
N SER A 106 2.10 -7.98 -7.68
CA SER A 106 3.05 -8.86 -6.99
C SER A 106 3.61 -8.18 -5.75
N LEU A 107 3.94 -6.89 -5.83
CA LEU A 107 4.38 -6.08 -4.69
C LEU A 107 3.29 -5.93 -3.61
N MET A 108 2.05 -5.66 -4.03
CA MET A 108 0.91 -5.60 -3.11
C MET A 108 0.75 -6.92 -2.34
N CYS A 109 0.89 -8.07 -3.03
CA CYS A 109 0.79 -9.38 -2.38
C CYS A 109 1.85 -9.58 -1.29
N VAL A 110 3.05 -9.00 -1.42
CA VAL A 110 4.07 -9.06 -0.35
C VAL A 110 3.51 -8.51 0.95
N TYR A 111 2.99 -7.29 0.92
CA TYR A 111 2.47 -6.62 2.12
C TYR A 111 1.19 -7.29 2.65
N LEU A 112 0.27 -7.69 1.79
CA LEU A 112 -0.99 -8.34 2.20
C LEU A 112 -0.77 -9.75 2.78
N CYS A 113 0.30 -10.41 2.38
CA CYS A 113 0.69 -11.72 2.96
C CYS A 113 1.62 -11.59 4.19
N GLY A 114 1.87 -10.37 4.69
CA GLY A 114 2.67 -10.12 5.89
C GLY A 114 4.18 -10.08 5.64
N GLY A 115 4.61 -9.91 4.39
CA GLY A 115 6.00 -9.68 4.04
C GLY A 115 6.47 -8.28 4.44
N SER A 116 7.75 -8.12 4.67
CA SER A 116 8.39 -6.87 5.09
C SER A 116 9.36 -6.30 4.05
N CYS A 117 9.79 -7.12 3.11
CA CYS A 117 10.71 -6.70 2.04
C CYS A 117 10.33 -7.33 0.70
N ILE A 118 10.85 -6.78 -0.38
CA ILE A 118 10.53 -7.22 -1.75
C ILE A 118 10.99 -8.66 -2.00
N GLU A 119 12.09 -9.09 -1.39
CA GLU A 119 12.65 -10.43 -1.50
C GLU A 119 11.69 -11.52 -1.02
N ASP A 120 10.76 -11.20 -0.13
CA ASP A 120 9.75 -12.13 0.37
C ASP A 120 8.88 -12.71 -0.74
N VAL A 121 8.67 -11.95 -1.84
CA VAL A 121 7.92 -12.46 -2.98
C VAL A 121 8.57 -13.71 -3.57
N THR A 122 9.89 -13.71 -3.73
CA THR A 122 10.64 -14.84 -4.30
C THR A 122 10.82 -15.96 -3.28
N THR A 123 11.20 -15.60 -2.05
CA THR A 123 11.59 -16.56 -1.02
C THR A 123 10.39 -17.31 -0.45
N HIS A 124 9.28 -16.61 -0.22
CA HIS A 124 8.15 -17.16 0.53
C HIS A 124 6.86 -17.29 -0.27
N LEU A 125 6.56 -16.35 -1.18
CA LEU A 125 5.23 -16.23 -1.76
C LEU A 125 5.11 -16.85 -3.15
N MET A 126 6.12 -16.78 -4.01
CA MET A 126 6.04 -17.16 -5.43
C MET A 126 5.52 -18.59 -5.63
N LYS A 127 5.98 -19.56 -4.85
CA LYS A 127 5.52 -20.95 -4.94
C LYS A 127 4.03 -21.13 -4.63
N HIS A 128 3.45 -20.20 -3.88
CA HIS A 128 2.03 -20.20 -3.50
C HIS A 128 1.20 -19.40 -4.49
N LEU A 129 1.65 -18.20 -4.85
CA LEU A 129 0.94 -17.31 -5.78
C LEU A 129 0.91 -17.86 -7.21
N SER A 130 1.95 -18.62 -7.61
CA SER A 130 1.99 -19.33 -8.90
C SER A 130 0.95 -20.48 -9.04
N LEU A 131 0.21 -20.80 -7.98
CA LEU A 131 -0.92 -21.71 -8.04
C LEU A 131 -2.18 -21.06 -8.60
N HIS A 132 -2.20 -19.73 -8.74
CA HIS A 132 -3.28 -19.05 -9.44
C HIS A 132 -3.31 -19.48 -10.91
N PRO A 133 -4.48 -19.83 -11.48
CA PRO A 133 -4.56 -20.44 -12.81
C PRO A 133 -4.15 -19.52 -13.97
N THR A 134 -4.37 -18.22 -13.81
CA THR A 134 -4.21 -17.23 -14.90
C THR A 134 -3.28 -16.08 -14.56
N LEU A 135 -3.22 -15.64 -13.30
CA LEU A 135 -2.44 -14.48 -12.90
C LEU A 135 -1.00 -14.87 -12.59
N ARG A 136 -0.06 -14.16 -13.21
CA ARG A 136 1.38 -14.38 -13.03
C ARG A 136 1.92 -13.53 -11.86
N THR A 137 2.92 -14.05 -11.19
CA THR A 137 3.66 -13.35 -10.13
C THR A 137 5.12 -13.24 -10.55
N CYS A 138 5.70 -12.06 -10.44
CA CYS A 138 7.10 -11.82 -10.80
C CYS A 138 8.04 -11.97 -9.61
N SER A 139 9.34 -12.10 -9.89
CA SER A 139 10.40 -12.17 -8.88
C SER A 139 10.73 -10.80 -8.27
N ALA A 140 11.41 -10.80 -7.13
CA ALA A 140 11.95 -9.61 -6.49
C ALA A 140 12.80 -8.77 -7.44
N ASP A 141 13.72 -9.39 -8.20
CA ASP A 141 14.56 -8.70 -9.18
C ASP A 141 13.75 -7.97 -10.27
N THR A 142 12.60 -8.53 -10.65
CA THR A 142 11.71 -7.88 -11.63
C THR A 142 11.04 -6.65 -11.03
N ILE A 143 10.63 -6.74 -9.76
CA ILE A 143 10.05 -5.60 -9.04
C ILE A 143 11.09 -4.48 -8.89
N LEU A 144 12.30 -4.81 -8.43
CA LEU A 144 13.38 -3.85 -8.24
C LEU A 144 13.75 -3.13 -9.55
N ARG A 145 13.90 -3.88 -10.65
CA ARG A 145 14.15 -3.30 -11.97
C ARG A 145 13.01 -2.36 -12.42
N ALA A 146 11.77 -2.72 -12.17
CA ALA A 146 10.64 -1.86 -12.52
C ALA A 146 10.59 -0.58 -11.68
N ILE A 147 10.95 -0.65 -10.40
CA ILE A 147 11.11 0.54 -9.55
C ILE A 147 12.21 1.44 -10.12
N GLU A 148 13.35 0.87 -10.51
CA GLU A 148 14.46 1.61 -11.13
C GLU A 148 14.03 2.26 -12.46
N GLU A 149 13.33 1.53 -13.33
CA GLU A 149 12.77 2.05 -14.60
C GLU A 149 11.79 3.23 -14.37
N LEU A 150 11.06 3.24 -13.26
CA LEU A 150 10.12 4.28 -12.89
C LEU A 150 10.77 5.44 -12.11
N THR A 151 12.05 5.32 -11.79
CA THR A 151 12.78 6.38 -11.08
C THR A 151 12.97 7.59 -11.98
N PHE A 152 12.58 8.76 -11.49
CA PHE A 152 12.79 10.04 -12.14
C PHE A 152 14.07 10.70 -11.67
N LYS A 153 14.70 11.45 -12.58
CA LYS A 153 15.82 12.30 -12.21
C LYS A 153 15.32 13.37 -11.23
N SER A 154 15.97 13.45 -10.06
CA SER A 154 15.68 14.49 -9.08
C SER A 154 15.94 15.88 -9.64
N ILE A 155 15.13 16.85 -9.21
CA ILE A 155 15.36 18.27 -9.49
C ILE A 155 16.26 18.80 -8.37
N THR A 156 17.42 19.34 -8.74
CA THR A 156 18.34 19.94 -7.79
C THR A 156 18.06 21.43 -7.67
N TYR A 157 17.64 21.86 -6.49
CA TYR A 157 17.45 23.28 -6.16
C TYR A 157 18.66 23.81 -5.38
N LYS A 158 19.07 25.04 -5.67
CA LYS A 158 20.13 25.72 -4.94
C LYS A 158 19.54 26.81 -4.05
N SER A 159 19.91 26.79 -2.75
CA SER A 159 19.55 27.85 -1.82
C SER A 159 20.41 29.10 -2.02
N ALA A 160 19.97 30.23 -1.48
CA ALA A 160 20.74 31.48 -1.48
C ALA A 160 22.11 31.33 -0.79
N SER A 161 22.24 30.39 0.15
CA SER A 161 23.53 30.07 0.80
C SER A 161 24.43 29.14 -0.01
N GLY A 162 24.05 28.77 -1.24
CA GLY A 162 24.81 27.90 -2.14
C GLY A 162 24.66 26.40 -1.87
N LYS A 163 23.85 25.97 -0.89
CA LYS A 163 23.56 24.56 -0.64
C LYS A 163 22.59 24.01 -1.68
N SER A 164 22.85 22.79 -2.13
CA SER A 164 21.97 22.09 -3.06
C SER A 164 21.12 21.05 -2.32
N TYR A 165 19.88 20.90 -2.76
CA TYR A 165 18.92 19.92 -2.25
C TYR A 165 18.23 19.21 -3.41
N ASP A 166 18.07 17.91 -3.31
CA ASP A 166 17.45 17.08 -4.33
C ASP A 166 16.00 16.77 -3.98
N PHE A 167 15.11 17.02 -4.95
CA PHE A 167 13.67 16.77 -4.85
C PHE A 167 13.29 15.75 -5.91
N ASN A 168 12.66 14.65 -5.49
CA ASN A 168 12.10 13.68 -6.42
C ASN A 168 10.59 13.90 -6.48
N THR A 169 10.12 14.43 -7.60
CA THR A 169 8.69 14.76 -7.81
C THR A 169 7.82 13.54 -8.03
N ALA A 170 8.40 12.41 -8.43
CA ALA A 170 7.70 11.15 -8.70
C ALA A 170 6.41 11.32 -9.55
N ASP A 171 6.43 12.17 -10.58
CA ASP A 171 5.23 12.64 -11.29
C ASP A 171 4.33 11.51 -11.79
N LYS A 172 4.89 10.47 -12.45
CA LYS A 172 4.09 9.33 -12.92
C LYS A 172 3.42 8.57 -11.78
N MET A 173 4.14 8.37 -10.66
CA MET A 173 3.58 7.67 -9.50
C MET A 173 2.50 8.50 -8.82
N ASN A 174 2.68 9.80 -8.76
CA ASN A 174 1.67 10.72 -8.24
C ASN A 174 0.41 10.78 -9.15
N CYS A 175 0.59 10.73 -10.47
CA CYS A 175 -0.53 10.57 -11.40
C CYS A 175 -1.24 9.24 -11.17
N LEU A 176 -0.48 8.15 -10.98
CA LEU A 176 -1.06 6.84 -10.69
C LEU A 176 -1.86 6.82 -9.39
N LEU A 177 -1.38 7.47 -8.32
CA LEU A 177 -2.13 7.58 -7.05
C LEU A 177 -3.52 8.17 -7.29
N VAL A 178 -3.59 9.35 -7.93
CA VAL A 178 -4.87 10.03 -8.20
C VAL A 178 -5.76 9.18 -9.11
N ASN A 179 -5.22 8.64 -10.20
CA ASN A 179 -5.97 7.81 -11.14
C ASN A 179 -6.51 6.52 -10.50
N ALA A 180 -5.73 5.89 -9.62
CA ALA A 180 -6.16 4.70 -8.87
C ALA A 180 -7.30 5.03 -7.89
N LEU A 181 -7.24 6.18 -7.21
CA LEU A 181 -8.31 6.62 -6.31
C LEU A 181 -9.60 6.95 -7.07
N LEU A 182 -9.51 7.52 -8.27
CA LEU A 182 -10.65 7.74 -9.16
C LEU A 182 -11.21 6.40 -9.67
N ALA A 183 -10.36 5.49 -10.13
CA ALA A 183 -10.79 4.18 -10.66
C ALA A 183 -11.50 3.32 -9.60
N THR A 184 -11.07 3.44 -8.34
CA THR A 184 -11.70 2.73 -7.20
C THR A 184 -12.90 3.47 -6.61
N GLY A 185 -13.23 4.67 -7.11
CA GLY A 185 -14.33 5.48 -6.63
C GLY A 185 -14.11 6.12 -5.25
N GLN A 186 -12.87 6.09 -4.75
CA GLN A 186 -12.48 6.76 -3.50
C GLN A 186 -12.47 8.29 -3.67
N LEU A 187 -12.06 8.77 -4.83
CA LEU A 187 -12.24 10.14 -5.27
C LEU A 187 -13.20 10.17 -6.46
N LYS A 188 -13.89 11.30 -6.63
CA LYS A 188 -14.83 11.54 -7.73
C LYS A 188 -14.52 12.86 -8.39
N SER A 189 -14.41 12.85 -9.72
CA SER A 189 -14.28 14.07 -10.54
C SER A 189 -15.47 15.02 -10.30
N GLY A 190 -15.24 16.31 -10.36
CA GLY A 190 -16.26 17.34 -10.12
C GLY A 190 -16.62 17.56 -8.65
N GLN A 191 -15.92 16.95 -7.69
CA GLN A 191 -16.20 17.09 -6.26
C GLN A 191 -15.18 17.98 -5.56
N GLU A 192 -15.61 18.58 -4.45
CA GLU A 192 -14.77 19.36 -3.54
C GLU A 192 -14.36 18.51 -2.33
N TYR A 193 -13.12 18.69 -1.87
CA TYR A 193 -12.53 17.93 -0.77
C TYR A 193 -11.75 18.81 0.19
N ASP A 194 -11.52 18.29 1.39
CA ASP A 194 -10.56 18.83 2.34
C ASP A 194 -9.18 18.25 2.04
N PHE A 195 -8.19 19.11 2.10
CA PHE A 195 -6.80 18.81 1.75
C PHE A 195 -5.88 19.09 2.94
N ASP A 196 -5.04 18.14 3.26
CA ASP A 196 -4.00 18.28 4.26
C ASP A 196 -2.62 18.13 3.62
N PHE A 197 -1.67 18.94 4.05
CA PHE A 197 -0.28 18.81 3.62
C PHE A 197 0.67 18.95 4.80
N ASP A 198 1.60 18.00 4.92
CA ASP A 198 2.63 18.00 5.95
C ASP A 198 3.90 17.29 5.45
N HIS A 199 5.02 17.52 6.15
CA HIS A 199 6.27 16.83 5.91
C HIS A 199 6.46 15.69 6.90
N GLN A 200 6.76 14.52 6.36
CA GLN A 200 7.07 13.33 7.16
C GLN A 200 8.57 13.07 7.11
N PHE A 201 9.15 12.66 8.26
CA PHE A 201 10.54 12.23 8.27
C PHE A 201 10.63 10.71 8.22
N ILE A 202 11.36 10.22 7.23
CA ILE A 202 11.61 8.79 7.04
C ILE A 202 13.06 8.51 7.39
N GLU A 203 13.30 7.82 8.51
CA GLU A 203 14.62 7.35 8.92
C GLU A 203 15.08 6.22 8.00
N THR A 204 16.34 6.29 7.53
CA THR A 204 16.93 5.28 6.68
C THR A 204 18.45 5.35 6.72
N GLU A 205 19.10 4.22 6.51
CA GLU A 205 20.56 4.09 6.42
C GLU A 205 21.08 4.09 4.96
N LYS A 206 20.25 4.50 3.98
CA LYS A 206 20.68 4.58 2.58
C LYS A 206 21.81 5.57 2.41
N TYR A 207 22.70 5.29 1.45
CA TYR A 207 23.94 6.04 1.22
C TYR A 207 23.71 7.52 0.85
N ASP A 208 22.56 7.86 0.27
CA ASP A 208 22.16 9.21 -0.13
C ASP A 208 21.32 9.94 0.93
N ALA A 209 20.96 9.27 2.05
CA ALA A 209 20.23 9.88 3.14
C ALA A 209 21.02 11.04 3.78
N LYS A 210 20.32 12.12 4.13
CA LYS A 210 20.91 13.31 4.74
C LYS A 210 20.49 13.43 6.22
N PRO A 211 21.35 14.04 7.07
CA PRO A 211 21.00 14.29 8.48
C PRO A 211 19.75 15.17 8.59
N THR A 212 18.74 14.71 9.31
CA THR A 212 17.55 15.48 9.62
C THR A 212 17.76 16.39 10.83
N TYR A 213 16.88 17.37 11.05
CA TYR A 213 16.94 18.18 12.27
C TYR A 213 16.64 17.34 13.53
N LYS A 214 16.03 16.17 13.39
CA LYS A 214 15.78 15.21 14.48
C LYS A 214 17.00 14.34 14.81
N LYS A 215 18.16 14.60 14.17
CA LYS A 215 19.46 13.95 14.41
C LYS A 215 19.58 12.49 13.94
N PHE A 216 18.75 12.06 13.02
CA PHE A 216 18.94 10.79 12.31
C PHE A 216 19.14 11.05 10.80
N LEU A 217 19.66 10.05 10.07
CA LEU A 217 19.76 10.07 8.62
C LEU A 217 18.41 9.74 8.01
N GLY A 218 18.00 10.45 6.96
CA GLY A 218 16.72 10.17 6.34
C GLY A 218 16.32 11.13 5.24
N TYR A 219 15.04 11.03 4.88
CA TYR A 219 14.37 11.90 3.92
C TYR A 219 13.28 12.71 4.61
N SER A 220 12.82 13.77 3.94
CA SER A 220 11.75 14.64 4.42
C SER A 220 10.69 14.85 3.33
N PRO A 221 9.97 13.79 2.88
CA PRO A 221 8.93 13.96 1.87
C PRO A 221 7.82 14.89 2.34
N GLY A 222 7.34 15.73 1.43
CA GLY A 222 6.05 16.41 1.55
C GLY A 222 4.94 15.48 1.12
N VAL A 223 3.91 15.33 1.93
CA VAL A 223 2.79 14.41 1.73
C VAL A 223 1.47 15.18 1.71
N ALA A 224 0.72 15.00 0.64
CA ALA A 224 -0.61 15.54 0.47
C ALA A 224 -1.68 14.46 0.66
N VAL A 225 -2.73 14.78 1.42
CA VAL A 225 -3.77 13.84 1.82
C VAL A 225 -5.16 14.43 1.59
N ILE A 226 -6.08 13.61 1.12
CA ILE A 226 -7.53 13.88 1.02
C ILE A 226 -8.26 12.70 1.65
N ASN A 227 -9.10 12.93 2.65
CA ASN A 227 -9.88 11.87 3.33
C ASN A 227 -9.01 10.66 3.76
N ASP A 228 -7.89 10.90 4.40
CA ASP A 228 -6.90 9.88 4.82
C ASP A 228 -6.20 9.13 3.67
N MET A 229 -6.39 9.55 2.42
CA MET A 229 -5.75 8.97 1.25
C MET A 229 -4.64 9.86 0.73
N ILE A 230 -3.48 9.29 0.46
CA ILE A 230 -2.36 10.02 -0.11
C ILE A 230 -2.66 10.34 -1.58
N VAL A 231 -2.65 11.62 -1.93
CA VAL A 231 -2.87 12.13 -3.29
C VAL A 231 -1.61 12.70 -3.93
N GLY A 232 -0.55 12.86 -3.16
CA GLY A 232 0.74 13.34 -3.66
C GLY A 232 1.86 13.13 -2.66
N ILE A 233 3.02 12.72 -3.17
CA ILE A 233 4.25 12.62 -2.40
C ILE A 233 5.38 13.21 -3.23
N GLU A 234 6.18 14.07 -2.61
CA GLU A 234 7.41 14.57 -3.20
C GLU A 234 8.56 14.37 -2.22
N ASN A 235 9.51 13.51 -2.56
CA ASN A 235 10.63 13.23 -1.67
C ASN A 235 11.69 14.32 -1.74
N ARG A 236 12.29 14.62 -0.59
CA ARG A 236 13.32 15.64 -0.39
C ARG A 236 14.42 15.13 0.50
N ASP A 237 15.61 15.70 0.35
CA ASP A 237 16.70 15.51 1.29
C ASP A 237 16.27 15.80 2.73
N GLY A 238 16.68 14.95 3.68
CA GLY A 238 16.30 15.05 5.08
C GLY A 238 16.72 16.35 5.79
N ASN A 239 17.72 17.05 5.27
CA ASN A 239 18.21 18.35 5.77
C ASN A 239 17.53 19.55 5.11
N THR A 240 16.54 19.34 4.24
CA THR A 240 15.83 20.42 3.57
C THR A 240 14.90 21.14 4.54
N ASN A 241 14.94 22.47 4.57
CA ASN A 241 13.95 23.25 5.30
C ASN A 241 12.56 23.05 4.68
N VAL A 242 11.54 22.85 5.50
CA VAL A 242 10.16 22.58 5.05
C VAL A 242 9.62 23.64 4.08
N ARG A 243 9.97 24.92 4.26
CA ARG A 243 9.54 26.03 3.40
C ARG A 243 10.29 26.10 2.07
N PHE A 244 11.46 25.50 2.01
CA PHE A 244 12.30 25.64 0.81
C PHE A 244 11.64 24.97 -0.39
N ASN A 245 11.31 25.75 -1.42
CA ASN A 245 10.58 25.32 -2.62
C ASN A 245 9.27 24.55 -2.35
N GLN A 246 8.62 24.83 -1.22
CA GLN A 246 7.33 24.19 -0.88
C GLN A 246 6.22 24.69 -1.80
N LYS A 247 6.25 25.95 -2.21
CA LYS A 247 5.32 26.52 -3.18
C LYS A 247 5.26 25.69 -4.46
N GLU A 248 6.40 25.38 -5.04
CA GLU A 248 6.49 24.61 -6.28
C GLU A 248 5.98 23.17 -6.12
N THR A 249 6.21 22.56 -4.95
CA THR A 249 5.65 21.24 -4.63
C THR A 249 4.13 21.29 -4.57
N LEU A 250 3.57 22.21 -3.82
CA LEU A 250 2.13 22.37 -3.68
C LEU A 250 1.46 22.73 -5.02
N GLU A 251 2.09 23.59 -5.81
CA GLU A 251 1.58 23.98 -7.14
C GLU A 251 1.51 22.76 -8.09
N ARG A 252 2.52 21.86 -8.06
CA ARG A 252 2.46 20.61 -8.82
C ARG A 252 1.33 19.70 -8.37
N ILE A 253 1.09 19.61 -7.06
CA ILE A 253 0.03 18.78 -6.49
C ILE A 253 -1.35 19.35 -6.86
N PHE A 254 -1.59 20.64 -6.64
CA PHE A 254 -2.87 21.28 -6.98
C PHE A 254 -3.18 21.18 -8.47
N LYS A 255 -2.23 21.49 -9.35
CA LYS A 255 -2.41 21.36 -10.81
C LYS A 255 -2.79 19.93 -11.22
N ARG A 256 -2.23 18.91 -10.57
CA ARG A 256 -2.57 17.51 -10.84
C ARG A 256 -3.99 17.17 -10.38
N LEU A 257 -4.41 17.65 -9.22
CA LEU A 257 -5.77 17.48 -8.73
C LEU A 257 -6.78 18.18 -9.63
N GLU A 258 -6.51 19.42 -10.01
CA GLU A 258 -7.35 20.22 -10.93
C GLU A 258 -7.45 19.57 -12.32
N ALA A 259 -6.36 19.04 -12.85
CA ALA A 259 -6.35 18.30 -14.12
C ALA A 259 -7.23 17.04 -14.07
N SER A 260 -7.51 16.53 -12.87
CA SER A 260 -8.43 15.43 -12.60
C SER A 260 -9.81 15.90 -12.14
N GLU A 261 -10.11 17.22 -12.26
CA GLU A 261 -11.33 17.87 -11.80
C GLU A 261 -11.63 17.64 -10.30
N ILE A 262 -10.57 17.53 -9.49
CA ILE A 262 -10.67 17.45 -8.04
C ILE A 262 -10.39 18.83 -7.47
N TYR A 263 -11.38 19.41 -6.78
CA TYR A 263 -11.31 20.75 -6.24
C TYR A 263 -11.11 20.73 -4.73
N ILE A 264 -10.42 21.75 -4.22
CA ILE A 264 -10.14 21.85 -2.79
C ILE A 264 -11.04 22.92 -2.17
N SER A 265 -11.91 22.49 -1.25
CA SER A 265 -12.72 23.40 -0.46
C SER A 265 -11.92 24.02 0.69
N ARG A 266 -11.21 23.21 1.45
CA ARG A 266 -10.40 23.63 2.59
C ARG A 266 -9.03 23.00 2.54
N ALA A 267 -7.98 23.83 2.69
CA ALA A 267 -6.59 23.36 2.82
C ALA A 267 -6.08 23.58 4.25
N ARG A 268 -5.49 22.58 4.87
CA ARG A 268 -4.90 22.64 6.22
C ARG A 268 -3.43 22.35 6.18
N MET A 269 -2.63 23.19 6.86
CA MET A 269 -1.17 23.05 6.93
C MET A 269 -0.65 23.53 8.29
N ASP A 270 0.51 23.05 8.64
CA ASP A 270 1.19 23.47 9.87
C ASP A 270 1.91 24.84 9.73
N CYS A 271 2.59 25.28 10.80
CA CYS A 271 3.33 26.53 10.79
C CYS A 271 4.59 26.50 9.90
N GLY A 272 5.04 25.32 9.48
CA GLY A 272 6.11 25.18 8.51
C GLY A 272 5.73 25.76 7.15
N SER A 273 4.45 25.78 6.82
CA SER A 273 3.89 26.32 5.55
C SER A 273 3.49 27.80 5.63
N CYS A 274 3.68 28.48 6.78
CA CYS A 274 3.26 29.87 6.94
C CYS A 274 4.29 30.84 6.35
N SER A 275 4.15 31.16 5.06
CA SER A 275 4.83 32.26 4.37
C SER A 275 3.89 32.91 3.38
N GLU A 276 4.12 34.18 3.04
CA GLU A 276 3.30 34.95 2.10
C GLU A 276 3.13 34.22 0.76
N GLU A 277 4.23 33.79 0.16
CA GLU A 277 4.23 33.07 -1.13
C GLU A 277 3.37 31.77 -1.11
N ILE A 278 3.38 31.02 0.03
CA ILE A 278 2.60 29.81 0.16
C ILE A 278 1.13 30.14 0.37
N VAL A 279 0.83 31.15 1.18
CA VAL A 279 -0.53 31.62 1.44
C VAL A 279 -1.19 32.07 0.13
N ASP A 280 -0.54 32.95 -0.63
CA ASP A 280 -1.04 33.44 -1.91
C ASP A 280 -1.31 32.30 -2.91
N MET A 281 -0.38 31.34 -2.97
CA MET A 281 -0.54 30.17 -3.85
C MET A 281 -1.72 29.29 -3.41
N VAL A 282 -1.85 29.01 -2.12
CA VAL A 282 -2.93 28.18 -1.58
C VAL A 282 -4.28 28.86 -1.77
N GLU A 283 -4.37 30.18 -1.54
CA GLU A 283 -5.57 30.96 -1.75
C GLU A 283 -6.06 30.91 -3.23
N ALA A 284 -5.13 30.82 -4.16
CA ALA A 284 -5.48 30.70 -5.59
C ALA A 284 -6.10 29.34 -5.96
N HIS A 285 -5.89 28.29 -5.15
CA HIS A 285 -6.30 26.90 -5.46
C HIS A 285 -7.37 26.32 -4.54
N CYS A 286 -7.76 27.01 -3.47
CA CYS A 286 -8.78 26.52 -2.55
C CYS A 286 -9.74 27.65 -2.12
N ARG A 287 -10.92 27.25 -1.64
CA ARG A 287 -11.93 28.22 -1.18
C ARG A 287 -11.60 28.81 0.20
N HIS A 288 -11.04 27.97 1.08
CA HIS A 288 -10.64 28.34 2.43
C HIS A 288 -9.33 27.64 2.78
N PHE A 289 -8.52 28.29 3.60
CA PHE A 289 -7.31 27.67 4.12
C PHE A 289 -7.14 27.92 5.62
N TYR A 290 -6.44 26.99 6.27
CA TYR A 290 -6.11 27.03 7.70
C TYR A 290 -4.62 26.71 7.84
N ILE A 291 -3.80 27.75 7.90
CA ILE A 291 -2.34 27.63 8.08
C ILE A 291 -2.00 28.23 9.44
N ARG A 292 -1.39 27.42 10.29
CA ARG A 292 -0.97 27.90 11.60
C ARG A 292 0.12 28.95 11.46
N ALA A 293 -0.12 30.15 11.96
CA ALA A 293 0.88 31.20 11.96
C ALA A 293 2.08 30.87 12.88
N ASN A 294 3.24 31.39 12.52
CA ASN A 294 4.42 31.33 13.38
C ASN A 294 4.17 32.13 14.67
N ARG A 295 4.71 31.64 15.77
CA ARG A 295 4.73 32.40 17.01
C ARG A 295 5.62 33.64 16.82
N CYS A 296 5.00 34.79 16.68
CA CYS A 296 5.67 36.09 16.61
C CYS A 296 5.10 37.01 17.68
N SER A 297 5.91 37.39 18.68
CA SER A 297 5.44 38.21 19.78
C SER A 297 4.88 39.56 19.32
N SER A 298 5.44 40.15 18.28
CA SER A 298 4.94 41.40 17.70
C SER A 298 3.52 41.30 17.10
N PHE A 299 3.07 40.11 16.77
CA PHE A 299 1.68 39.91 16.27
C PHE A 299 0.65 39.84 17.39
N TYR A 300 1.04 39.40 18.59
CA TYR A 300 0.09 39.19 19.68
C TYR A 300 -0.52 40.51 20.13
N ASP A 301 0.26 41.57 20.27
CA ASP A 301 -0.24 42.88 20.68
C ASP A 301 -1.21 43.45 19.65
N SER A 302 -0.92 43.31 18.37
CA SER A 302 -1.81 43.73 17.28
C SER A 302 -3.08 42.88 17.22
N MET A 303 -2.99 41.57 17.42
CA MET A 303 -4.15 40.67 17.44
C MET A 303 -5.06 40.93 18.65
N PHE A 304 -4.50 41.15 19.84
CA PHE A 304 -5.27 41.42 21.04
C PHE A 304 -5.91 42.83 21.02
N ALA A 305 -5.39 43.75 20.22
CA ALA A 305 -5.99 45.06 20.00
C ALA A 305 -7.19 45.04 19.02
N LEU A 306 -7.39 43.92 18.29
CA LEU A 306 -8.55 43.80 17.39
C LEU A 306 -9.86 43.68 18.19
N THR A 307 -10.84 44.47 17.80
CA THR A 307 -12.23 44.41 18.29
C THR A 307 -13.10 43.74 17.21
N GLY A 308 -14.07 42.93 17.60
CA GLY A 308 -15.00 42.34 16.69
C GLY A 308 -14.74 40.85 16.36
N TRP A 309 -14.11 40.11 17.26
CA TRP A 309 -14.01 38.68 17.19
C TRP A 309 -15.37 37.99 17.10
N LYS A 310 -15.58 37.14 16.10
CA LYS A 310 -16.76 36.30 15.98
C LYS A 310 -16.40 34.87 16.39
N THR A 311 -17.25 34.26 17.20
CA THR A 311 -17.20 32.82 17.44
C THR A 311 -17.64 32.10 16.16
N VAL A 312 -16.84 31.17 15.66
CA VAL A 312 -17.13 30.36 14.49
C VAL A 312 -17.73 29.02 14.91
#